data_53535f238239a87e040baa932c562221
#
_entry.id   53535f238239a87e040baa932c562221
#
_cell.length_a   1.000
_cell.length_b   1.000
_cell.length_c   1.000
_cell.angle_alpha   90.00
_cell.angle_beta   90.00
_cell.angle_gamma   90.00
#
_symmetry.space_group_name_H-M   'P 1'
#
loop_
_entity.id
_entity.type
_entity.pdbx_description
1 polymer ?
#
loop_
_entity_poly.entity_id
_entity_poly.type
_entity_poly.pdbx_seq_one_letter_code
_entity_poly.pdbx_strand_id
1 'polypeptide(L)'
;MAKVYQTSETSKKDVLKTRWYKGSYKMVKKAVLDVLLECGFKPNVTDDNYGEIFIENNNFSMTITIFEFSVLETSVDIYYESKRLFEFGAGKKDIILFYSKLNSKVEFKGLALHP
;
A
#
# COMPACT_ATOMS: atom_id res chain seq x y z
N MET A 1 9.60 20.08 -6.60
CA MET A 1 8.23 19.57 -6.77
C MET A 1 8.15 18.11 -6.31
N ALA A 2 7.16 17.76 -5.52
CA ALA A 2 7.01 16.40 -5.02
C ALA A 2 6.55 15.46 -6.12
N LYS A 3 7.11 14.25 -6.14
CA LYS A 3 6.65 13.18 -7.03
C LYS A 3 5.59 12.37 -6.30
N VAL A 4 4.44 12.19 -6.93
CA VAL A 4 3.31 11.45 -6.36
C VAL A 4 3.10 10.14 -7.12
N TYR A 5 2.90 9.06 -6.36
CA TYR A 5 2.49 7.76 -6.90
C TYR A 5 1.20 7.35 -6.21
N GLN A 6 0.24 6.89 -6.98
CA GLN A 6 -1.05 6.47 -6.42
C GLN A 6 -1.52 5.21 -7.13
N THR A 7 -1.90 4.20 -6.35
CA THR A 7 -2.50 3.01 -6.92
C THR A 7 -4.00 3.21 -7.10
N SER A 8 -4.57 2.58 -8.12
CA SER A 8 -6.01 2.62 -8.35
C SER A 8 -6.44 1.44 -9.21
N GLU A 9 -7.74 1.15 -9.18
CA GLU A 9 -8.34 0.10 -10.01
C GLU A 9 -8.21 0.42 -11.49
N THR A 10 -8.17 1.70 -11.84
CA THR A 10 -8.16 2.16 -13.23
C THR A 10 -6.78 2.55 -13.74
N SER A 11 -5.73 2.34 -12.96
CA SER A 11 -4.38 2.65 -13.39
C SER A 11 -4.00 1.82 -14.61
N LYS A 12 -3.30 2.44 -15.56
CA LYS A 12 -2.82 1.77 -16.77
C LYS A 12 -1.50 1.02 -16.55
N LYS A 13 -0.79 1.35 -15.45
CA LYS A 13 0.49 0.70 -15.12
C LYS A 13 0.24 -0.37 -14.07
N ASP A 14 0.68 -1.60 -14.33
CA ASP A 14 0.47 -2.72 -13.42
C ASP A 14 1.02 -2.46 -12.01
N VAL A 15 2.19 -1.80 -11.91
CA VAL A 15 2.79 -1.49 -10.61
C VAL A 15 1.96 -0.52 -9.78
N LEU A 16 1.03 0.22 -10.42
CA LEU A 16 0.16 1.20 -9.76
C LEU A 16 -1.31 0.78 -9.78
N LYS A 17 -1.59 -0.50 -9.98
CA LYS A 17 -2.94 -1.03 -9.84
C LYS A 17 -3.21 -1.45 -8.41
N THR A 18 -4.47 -1.30 -7.98
CA THR A 18 -4.92 -1.80 -6.68
C THR A 18 -4.57 -3.28 -6.54
N ARG A 19 -4.09 -3.68 -5.38
CA ARG A 19 -3.81 -5.09 -5.06
C ARG A 19 -4.95 -5.65 -4.23
N TRP A 20 -5.38 -6.86 -4.59
CA TRP A 20 -6.44 -7.57 -3.88
C TRP A 20 -5.88 -8.82 -3.21
N TYR A 21 -6.36 -9.08 -2.00
CA TYR A 21 -5.90 -10.19 -1.16
C TYR A 21 -7.07 -10.98 -0.63
N LYS A 22 -6.86 -12.29 -0.44
CA LYS A 22 -7.86 -13.16 0.17
C LYS A 22 -7.73 -13.04 1.68
N GLY A 23 -8.75 -12.48 2.32
CA GLY A 23 -8.76 -12.33 3.77
C GLY A 23 -9.60 -11.15 4.20
N SER A 24 -9.82 -11.08 5.52
CA SER A 24 -10.56 -10.00 6.14
C SER A 24 -9.70 -8.74 6.30
N TYR A 25 -10.35 -7.62 6.59
CA TYR A 25 -9.67 -6.38 6.92
C TYR A 25 -8.62 -6.59 8.03
N LYS A 26 -9.01 -7.27 9.11
CA LYS A 26 -8.13 -7.48 10.26
C LYS A 26 -6.88 -8.27 9.88
N MET A 27 -7.06 -9.33 9.11
CA MET A 27 -5.94 -10.18 8.67
C MET A 27 -4.99 -9.39 7.77
N VAL A 28 -5.53 -8.68 6.80
CA VAL A 28 -4.72 -7.89 5.85
C VAL A 28 -4.04 -6.74 6.56
N LYS A 29 -4.72 -6.05 7.48
CA LYS A 29 -4.12 -4.98 8.27
C LYS A 29 -2.91 -5.46 9.05
N LYS A 30 -3.04 -6.63 9.71
CA LYS A 30 -1.92 -7.20 10.46
C LYS A 30 -0.72 -7.46 9.55
N ALA A 31 -0.96 -8.03 8.38
CA ALA A 31 0.10 -8.29 7.41
C ALA A 31 0.74 -6.99 6.93
N VAL A 32 -0.05 -5.96 6.67
CA VAL A 32 0.46 -4.64 6.26
C VAL A 32 1.37 -4.05 7.33
N LEU A 33 0.95 -4.10 8.60
CA LEU A 33 1.76 -3.58 9.70
C LEU A 33 3.08 -4.36 9.84
N ASP A 34 3.05 -5.68 9.67
CA ASP A 34 4.25 -6.51 9.72
C ASP A 34 5.23 -6.14 8.58
N VAL A 35 4.70 -5.92 7.37
CA VAL A 35 5.51 -5.51 6.23
C VAL A 35 6.15 -4.14 6.45
N LEU A 36 5.38 -3.19 6.99
CA LEU A 36 5.91 -1.85 7.29
C LEU A 36 7.08 -1.93 8.26
N LEU A 37 6.98 -2.77 9.29
CA LEU A 37 8.09 -3.00 10.21
C LEU A 37 9.32 -3.56 9.49
N GLU A 38 9.13 -4.53 8.61
CA GLU A 38 10.23 -5.12 7.85
C GLU A 38 10.90 -4.12 6.92
N CYS A 39 10.13 -3.18 6.39
CA CYS A 39 10.66 -2.11 5.54
C CYS A 39 11.31 -0.98 6.35
N GLY A 40 11.17 -0.99 7.67
CA GLY A 40 11.65 0.10 8.51
C GLY A 40 10.75 1.32 8.46
N PHE A 41 9.50 1.17 8.05
CA PHE A 41 8.53 2.28 7.94
C PHE A 41 7.61 2.25 9.15
N LYS A 42 7.82 3.20 10.07
CA LYS A 42 7.05 3.25 11.32
C LYS A 42 5.73 4.00 11.09
N PRO A 43 4.57 3.37 11.34
CA PRO A 43 3.29 4.07 11.26
C PRO A 43 3.21 5.23 12.26
N ASN A 44 2.73 6.37 11.79
CA ASN A 44 2.49 7.55 12.63
C ASN A 44 1.07 7.54 13.18
N VAL A 45 0.09 7.20 12.32
CA VAL A 45 -1.32 7.18 12.67
C VAL A 45 -1.98 5.99 12.00
N THR A 46 -2.89 5.33 12.70
CA THR A 46 -3.78 4.32 12.12
C THR A 46 -5.21 4.73 12.41
N ASP A 47 -6.10 4.57 11.41
CA ASP A 47 -7.51 4.93 11.53
C ASP A 47 -8.37 3.80 10.98
N ASP A 48 -8.96 3.01 11.89
CA ASP A 48 -9.78 1.86 11.50
C ASP A 48 -11.13 2.27 10.91
N ASN A 49 -11.61 3.50 11.16
CA ASN A 49 -12.86 3.97 10.59
C ASN A 49 -12.77 4.12 9.08
N TYR A 50 -11.59 4.51 8.59
CA TYR A 50 -11.35 4.70 7.16
C TYR A 50 -10.39 3.65 6.58
N GLY A 51 -9.90 2.73 7.42
CA GLY A 51 -8.96 1.71 6.97
C GLY A 51 -7.61 2.27 6.55
N GLU A 52 -7.18 3.37 7.17
CA GLU A 52 -5.98 4.07 6.74
C GLU A 52 -4.83 3.92 7.72
N ILE A 53 -3.62 3.78 7.17
CA ILE A 53 -2.37 3.80 7.93
C ILE A 53 -1.50 4.87 7.30
N PHE A 54 -1.09 5.86 8.10
CA PHE A 54 -0.29 6.98 7.63
C PHE A 54 1.15 6.86 8.14
N ILE A 55 2.10 6.99 7.21
CA ILE A 55 3.53 6.96 7.50
C ILE A 55 4.15 8.24 6.96
N GLU A 56 4.96 8.91 7.77
CA GLU A 56 5.69 10.09 7.35
C GLU A 56 7.11 10.05 7.90
N ASN A 57 8.09 10.31 7.03
CA ASN A 57 9.49 10.40 7.42
C ASN A 57 10.18 11.48 6.54
N ASN A 58 11.52 11.56 6.61
CA ASN A 58 12.26 12.56 5.86
C ASN A 58 12.22 12.35 4.35
N ASN A 59 11.92 11.14 3.89
CA ASN A 59 11.97 10.78 2.48
C ASN A 59 10.62 10.81 1.78
N PHE A 60 9.53 10.58 2.52
CA PHE A 60 8.20 10.50 1.91
C PHE A 60 7.09 10.60 2.96
N SER A 61 5.87 10.84 2.46
CA SER A 61 4.66 10.55 3.21
C SER A 61 3.87 9.50 2.41
N MET A 62 3.23 8.57 3.12
CA MET A 62 2.51 7.47 2.49
C MET A 62 1.24 7.19 3.27
N THR A 63 0.13 7.04 2.56
CA THR A 63 -1.13 6.57 3.12
C THR A 63 -1.46 5.23 2.49
N ILE A 64 -1.66 4.22 3.34
CA ILE A 64 -2.11 2.90 2.91
C ILE A 64 -3.58 2.79 3.27
N THR A 65 -4.42 2.48 2.28
CA THR A 65 -5.86 2.31 2.49
C THR A 65 -6.22 0.85 2.30
N ILE A 66 -6.83 0.26 3.32
CA ILE A 66 -7.25 -1.14 3.34
C ILE A 66 -8.77 -1.15 3.29
N PHE A 67 -9.33 -1.78 2.27
CA PHE A 67 -10.78 -1.82 2.07
C PHE A 67 -11.26 -3.27 1.93
N GLU A 68 -12.12 -3.69 2.85
CA GLU A 68 -12.73 -5.02 2.78
C GLU A 68 -14.00 -4.94 1.92
N PHE A 69 -13.92 -5.51 0.73
CA PHE A 69 -15.07 -5.62 -0.16
C PHE A 69 -15.97 -6.77 0.27
N SER A 70 -15.36 -7.88 0.69
CA SER A 70 -16.04 -9.04 1.26
C SER A 70 -15.07 -9.74 2.21
N VAL A 71 -15.54 -10.73 2.97
CA VAL A 71 -14.68 -11.46 3.92
C VAL A 71 -13.53 -12.20 3.23
N LEU A 72 -13.60 -12.37 1.91
CA LEU A 72 -12.58 -13.05 1.12
C LEU A 72 -11.83 -12.14 0.16
N GLU A 73 -12.18 -10.83 0.14
CA GLU A 73 -11.58 -9.88 -0.79
C GLU A 73 -11.33 -8.55 -0.10
N THR A 74 -10.06 -8.24 0.12
CA THR A 74 -9.65 -6.98 0.73
C THR A 74 -8.59 -6.33 -0.14
N SER A 75 -8.79 -5.05 -0.47
CA SER A 75 -7.84 -4.31 -1.29
C SER A 75 -6.86 -3.53 -0.43
N VAL A 76 -5.67 -3.29 -0.99
CA VAL A 76 -4.65 -2.45 -0.40
C VAL A 76 -4.18 -1.46 -1.46
N ASP A 77 -4.45 -0.20 -1.21
CA ASP A 77 -4.04 0.90 -2.07
C ASP A 77 -3.00 1.77 -1.36
N ILE A 78 -2.16 2.42 -2.15
CA ILE A 78 -1.11 3.31 -1.64
C ILE A 78 -1.21 4.66 -2.31
N TYR A 79 -1.14 5.72 -1.51
CA TYR A 79 -0.86 7.08 -1.95
C TYR A 79 0.51 7.46 -1.39
N TYR A 80 1.47 7.75 -2.26
CA TYR A 80 2.86 7.98 -1.87
C TYR A 80 3.31 9.32 -2.42
N GLU A 81 3.82 10.19 -1.56
CA GLU A 81 4.37 11.47 -1.95
C GLU A 81 5.84 11.52 -1.55
N SER A 82 6.73 11.58 -2.54
CA SER A 82 8.17 11.63 -2.29
C SER A 82 8.58 13.03 -1.89
N LYS A 83 9.44 13.12 -0.87
CA LYS A 83 10.05 14.38 -0.42
C LYS A 83 11.50 14.50 -0.89
N ARG A 84 11.97 13.51 -1.65
CA ARG A 84 13.36 13.48 -2.11
C ARG A 84 13.61 14.54 -3.16
N LEU A 85 14.75 15.23 -3.05
CA LEU A 85 15.16 16.21 -4.06
C LEU A 85 15.42 15.51 -5.40
N PHE A 86 16.09 14.36 -5.37
CA PHE A 86 16.35 13.54 -6.55
C PHE A 86 15.61 12.21 -6.36
N GLU A 87 14.48 12.08 -7.03
CA GLU A 87 13.57 10.95 -6.82
C GLU A 87 14.05 9.67 -7.53
N PHE A 88 14.37 9.76 -8.84
CA PHE A 88 14.86 8.64 -9.65
C PHE A 88 14.06 7.34 -9.51
N GLY A 89 12.75 7.44 -9.33
CA GLY A 89 11.90 6.26 -9.19
C GLY A 89 11.97 5.58 -7.82
N ALA A 90 12.55 6.23 -6.81
CA ALA A 90 12.69 5.64 -5.48
C ALA A 90 11.34 5.29 -4.86
N GLY A 91 10.32 6.14 -5.05
CA GLY A 91 8.98 5.86 -4.53
C GLY A 91 8.35 4.63 -5.18
N LYS A 92 8.54 4.47 -6.49
CA LYS A 92 8.04 3.29 -7.20
C LYS A 92 8.71 2.02 -6.65
N LYS A 93 10.02 2.08 -6.38
CA LYS A 93 10.75 0.95 -5.80
C LYS A 93 10.23 0.61 -4.41
N ASP A 94 9.92 1.61 -3.58
CA ASP A 94 9.35 1.40 -2.25
C ASP A 94 7.99 0.70 -2.35
N ILE A 95 7.14 1.13 -3.28
CA ILE A 95 5.82 0.54 -3.49
C ILE A 95 5.95 -0.93 -3.94
N ILE A 96 6.84 -1.19 -4.90
CA ILE A 96 7.07 -2.56 -5.41
C ILE A 96 7.56 -3.45 -4.28
N LEU A 97 8.52 -2.99 -3.49
CA LEU A 97 9.06 -3.76 -2.37
C LEU A 97 7.97 -4.07 -1.35
N PHE A 98 7.17 -3.07 -0.99
CA PHE A 98 6.09 -3.24 -0.03
C PHE A 98 5.12 -4.33 -0.49
N TYR A 99 4.62 -4.23 -1.72
CA TYR A 99 3.67 -5.22 -2.24
C TYR A 99 4.30 -6.60 -2.40
N SER A 100 5.56 -6.67 -2.79
CA SER A 100 6.27 -7.95 -2.90
C SER A 100 6.29 -8.68 -1.55
N LYS A 101 6.58 -7.95 -0.47
CA LYS A 101 6.57 -8.52 0.87
C LYS A 101 5.15 -8.88 1.33
N LEU A 102 4.18 -8.03 1.02
CA LEU A 102 2.79 -8.29 1.38
C LEU A 102 2.25 -9.54 0.69
N ASN A 103 2.60 -9.72 -0.59
CA ASN A 103 2.19 -10.90 -1.36
C ASN A 103 2.70 -12.21 -0.76
N SER A 104 3.78 -12.16 0.03
CA SER A 104 4.31 -13.35 0.70
C SER A 104 3.64 -13.63 2.05
N LYS A 105 2.85 -12.69 2.58
CA LYS A 105 2.21 -12.83 3.90
C LYS A 105 0.72 -13.14 3.83
N VAL A 106 0.04 -12.66 2.79
CA VAL A 106 -1.37 -12.95 2.54
C VAL A 106 -1.54 -13.40 1.11
N GLU A 107 -2.53 -14.24 0.87
CA GLU A 107 -2.77 -14.78 -0.46
C GLU A 107 -3.17 -13.66 -1.42
N PHE A 108 -2.34 -13.44 -2.44
CA PHE A 108 -2.58 -12.44 -3.46
C PHE A 108 -3.61 -12.95 -4.46
N LYS A 109 -4.67 -12.17 -4.69
CA LYS A 109 -5.73 -12.55 -5.63
C LYS A 109 -5.53 -11.97 -7.03
N GLY A 110 -5.03 -10.76 -7.12
CA GLY A 110 -4.82 -10.14 -8.42
C GLY A 110 -4.82 -8.62 -8.38
N LEU A 111 -4.65 -8.04 -9.57
CA LEU A 111 -4.59 -6.60 -9.78
C LEU A 111 -5.94 -6.12 -10.30
N ALA A 112 -6.48 -5.05 -9.71
CA ALA A 112 -7.65 -4.32 -10.23
C ALA A 112 -8.82 -5.27 -10.55
N LEU A 113 -9.30 -6.01 -9.54
CA LEU A 113 -10.36 -7.00 -9.73
C LEU A 113 -11.75 -6.38 -9.94
N HIS A 114 -11.92 -5.11 -9.56
CA HIS A 114 -13.21 -4.41 -9.62
C HIS A 114 -13.07 -3.06 -10.32
N PRO A 115 -12.49 -3.02 -11.54
CA PRO A 115 -12.26 -1.76 -12.24
C PRO A 115 -13.55 -1.08 -12.68
#